data_b99fd3a4bc31cb30e3caabd1e1e19259
#
_entry.id   b99fd3a4bc31cb30e3caabd1e1e19259
#
_cell.length_a   1.000
_cell.length_b   1.000
_cell.length_c   1.000
_cell.angle_alpha   90.00
_cell.angle_beta   90.00
_cell.angle_gamma   90.00
#
_symmetry.space_group_name_H-M   'P 1'
#
loop_
_entity.id
_entity.type
_entity.pdbx_description
1 polymer ?
#
loop_
_entity_poly.entity_id
_entity_poly.type
_entity_poly.pdbx_seq_one_letter_code
_entity_poly.pdbx_strand_id
1 'polypeptide(L)'
;MEEKKDKTSQKDRSLTRRRFLKSSFSAGVGLALTGSTADFRVFARDPVPPKKKPGDLNVAFIGAGAQGRVLLESCLRIPGIRFDALCDIWEYSQRYASRYLKKYGHVVNVYEDYHDLLAKEKDLDAVVIATPDWVHAEQANACMEAGLHVYCEKEMSNSLSKARSMVETSRKTGKLLQIGHQRRSNPRYLHGIDVLLHEKRILGRLGQAYAQWNRAKSDAYGWPKKYTIPQQKLEKYGYASMTQFRNWRWYKKYGGGPIVDLGSHQIDLFSWVFGVNPNTVFASGGSDFYRNRD
;
A
#
# COMPACT_ATOMS: atom_id res chain seq x y z
N MET A 1 20.94 -69.63 28.82
CA MET A 1 19.86 -68.90 28.13
C MET A 1 20.10 -67.38 28.38
N GLU A 2 20.82 -66.73 27.46
CA GLU A 2 21.14 -65.30 27.56
C GLU A 2 20.11 -64.52 26.79
N GLU A 3 19.44 -63.56 27.45
CA GLU A 3 18.53 -62.62 26.86
C GLU A 3 19.33 -61.44 26.23
N LYS A 4 19.28 -61.32 24.91
CA LYS A 4 19.79 -60.18 24.19
C LYS A 4 18.82 -59.00 24.35
N LYS A 5 19.22 -57.95 25.09
CA LYS A 5 18.57 -56.65 25.11
C LYS A 5 18.93 -55.87 23.83
N ASP A 6 17.92 -55.63 23.01
CA ASP A 6 17.97 -54.78 21.84
C ASP A 6 17.94 -53.31 22.29
N LYS A 7 19.04 -52.56 21.99
CA LYS A 7 19.15 -51.13 22.22
C LYS A 7 18.87 -50.38 20.93
N THR A 8 17.62 -50.07 20.65
CA THR A 8 17.27 -49.10 19.61
C THR A 8 17.61 -47.70 20.09
N SER A 9 18.70 -47.17 19.56
CA SER A 9 19.17 -45.80 19.76
C SER A 9 18.20 -44.79 19.10
N GLN A 10 17.43 -44.10 19.91
CA GLN A 10 16.68 -42.93 19.52
C GLN A 10 17.70 -41.80 19.22
N LYS A 11 17.94 -41.51 17.92
CA LYS A 11 18.75 -40.38 17.47
C LYS A 11 17.99 -39.10 17.83
N ASP A 12 18.49 -38.41 18.83
CA ASP A 12 18.10 -37.07 19.23
C ASP A 12 18.22 -36.10 18.04
N ARG A 13 17.07 -35.63 17.52
CA ARG A 13 17.00 -34.67 16.41
C ARG A 13 17.09 -33.23 16.93
N SER A 14 18.08 -32.93 17.76
CA SER A 14 18.33 -31.54 18.14
C SER A 14 18.82 -30.73 16.92
N LEU A 15 18.07 -29.72 16.54
CA LEU A 15 18.45 -28.74 15.53
C LEU A 15 19.67 -27.94 16.01
N THR A 16 20.87 -28.32 15.60
CA THR A 16 22.05 -27.56 15.92
C THR A 16 21.99 -26.17 15.23
N ARG A 17 22.50 -25.14 15.94
CA ARG A 17 22.57 -23.74 15.47
C ARG A 17 23.14 -23.63 14.04
N ARG A 18 24.08 -24.50 13.69
CA ARG A 18 24.70 -24.56 12.36
C ARG A 18 23.76 -25.12 11.28
N ARG A 19 22.85 -26.01 11.64
CA ARG A 19 21.84 -26.59 10.72
C ARG A 19 20.69 -25.62 10.51
N PHE A 20 20.30 -24.89 11.55
CA PHE A 20 19.33 -23.79 11.47
C PHE A 20 19.85 -22.67 10.56
N LEU A 21 21.10 -22.22 10.74
CA LEU A 21 21.68 -21.18 9.91
C LEU A 21 21.86 -21.64 8.44
N LYS A 22 22.20 -22.90 8.18
CA LYS A 22 22.27 -23.41 6.80
C LYS A 22 20.91 -23.49 6.12
N SER A 23 19.86 -23.88 6.81
CA SER A 23 18.49 -23.90 6.25
C SER A 23 17.89 -22.50 6.07
N SER A 24 18.26 -21.55 6.93
CA SER A 24 17.88 -20.13 6.80
C SER A 24 18.65 -19.43 5.67
N PHE A 25 19.90 -19.83 5.42
CA PHE A 25 20.71 -19.26 4.35
C PHE A 25 20.26 -19.74 2.96
N SER A 26 19.84 -21.01 2.82
CA SER A 26 19.30 -21.53 1.55
C SER A 26 17.94 -20.93 1.18
N ALA A 27 17.17 -20.44 2.16
CA ALA A 27 15.93 -19.69 1.91
C ALA A 27 16.15 -18.19 1.67
N GLY A 28 17.30 -17.63 2.11
CA GLY A 28 17.62 -16.20 2.03
C GLY A 28 18.50 -15.79 0.85
N VAL A 29 19.33 -16.69 0.32
CA VAL A 29 20.29 -16.35 -0.76
C VAL A 29 19.63 -16.31 -2.15
N GLY A 30 18.46 -16.91 -2.32
CA GLY A 30 17.66 -16.75 -3.55
C GLY A 30 17.10 -15.34 -3.76
N LEU A 31 17.13 -14.47 -2.75
CA LEU A 31 16.53 -13.13 -2.76
C LEU A 31 17.53 -11.98 -3.00
N ALA A 32 18.84 -12.25 -3.05
CA ALA A 32 19.85 -11.19 -3.06
C ALA A 32 20.61 -11.00 -4.39
N LEU A 33 20.40 -11.85 -5.40
CA LEU A 33 21.23 -11.86 -6.60
C LEU A 33 20.53 -11.55 -7.94
N THR A 34 19.27 -11.20 -7.93
CA THR A 34 18.63 -10.69 -9.14
C THR A 34 18.02 -9.32 -8.86
N GLY A 35 18.60 -8.28 -9.45
CA GLY A 35 18.07 -6.91 -9.47
C GLY A 35 16.77 -6.77 -10.28
N SER A 36 15.93 -7.79 -10.27
CA SER A 36 14.58 -7.81 -10.77
C SER A 36 13.62 -7.63 -9.60
N THR A 37 12.62 -6.80 -9.78
CA THR A 37 11.44 -6.68 -8.93
C THR A 37 11.00 -8.07 -8.48
N ALA A 38 11.45 -8.49 -7.30
CA ALA A 38 11.08 -9.76 -6.73
C ALA A 38 9.57 -9.75 -6.53
N ASP A 39 8.87 -10.52 -7.33
CA ASP A 39 7.51 -10.93 -7.06
C ASP A 39 7.52 -11.61 -5.68
N PHE A 40 7.13 -10.86 -4.65
CA PHE A 40 6.77 -11.43 -3.37
C PHE A 40 5.48 -12.23 -3.57
N ARG A 41 5.59 -13.39 -4.20
CA ARG A 41 4.56 -14.40 -4.17
C ARG A 41 4.56 -15.01 -2.77
N VAL A 42 3.90 -14.35 -1.86
CA VAL A 42 3.36 -15.05 -0.69
C VAL A 42 2.54 -16.20 -1.26
N PHE A 43 2.75 -17.41 -0.77
CA PHE A 43 2.05 -18.64 -1.18
C PHE A 43 0.54 -18.52 -0.98
N ALA A 44 -0.11 -17.76 -1.83
CA ALA A 44 -1.55 -17.65 -1.89
C ALA A 44 -1.98 -18.15 -3.26
N ARG A 45 -2.98 -19.00 -3.25
CA ARG A 45 -3.63 -19.48 -4.48
C ARG A 45 -3.97 -18.28 -5.36
N ASP A 46 -3.77 -18.44 -6.67
CA ASP A 46 -4.24 -17.43 -7.63
C ASP A 46 -5.71 -17.10 -7.34
N PRO A 47 -6.08 -15.82 -7.36
CA PRO A 47 -7.47 -15.43 -7.12
C PRO A 47 -8.38 -16.08 -8.18
N VAL A 48 -9.48 -16.64 -7.72
CA VAL A 48 -10.49 -17.25 -8.60
C VAL A 48 -11.32 -16.14 -9.21
N PRO A 49 -11.60 -16.18 -10.54
CA PRO A 49 -12.48 -15.19 -11.17
C PRO A 49 -13.84 -15.12 -10.46
N PRO A 50 -14.31 -13.95 -10.07
CA PRO A 50 -15.59 -13.83 -9.40
C PRO A 50 -16.72 -14.12 -10.39
N LYS A 51 -17.64 -14.99 -10.00
CA LYS A 51 -18.95 -15.07 -10.64
C LYS A 51 -19.82 -13.96 -10.06
N LYS A 52 -20.44 -13.11 -10.90
CA LYS A 52 -21.37 -12.07 -10.46
C LYS A 52 -22.47 -12.70 -9.61
N LYS A 53 -22.60 -12.21 -8.37
CA LYS A 53 -23.63 -12.62 -7.44
C LYS A 53 -24.47 -11.40 -7.05
N PRO A 54 -25.75 -11.55 -6.74
CA PRO A 54 -26.52 -10.50 -6.11
C PRO A 54 -25.83 -10.07 -4.80
N GLY A 55 -25.61 -8.76 -4.63
CA GLY A 55 -24.95 -8.19 -3.45
C GLY A 55 -23.42 -8.01 -3.59
N ASP A 56 -22.81 -8.34 -4.73
CA ASP A 56 -21.43 -7.93 -5.01
C ASP A 56 -21.34 -6.41 -5.13
N LEU A 57 -20.30 -5.82 -4.53
CA LEU A 57 -20.00 -4.38 -4.61
C LEU A 57 -19.32 -4.05 -5.94
N ASN A 58 -19.88 -3.08 -6.65
CA ASN A 58 -19.26 -2.52 -7.85
C ASN A 58 -18.23 -1.46 -7.46
N VAL A 59 -16.99 -1.68 -7.83
CA VAL A 59 -15.86 -0.86 -7.36
C VAL A 59 -15.10 -0.27 -8.54
N ALA A 60 -14.76 1.01 -8.42
CA ALA A 60 -13.80 1.65 -9.30
C ALA A 60 -12.38 1.64 -8.69
N PHE A 61 -11.38 1.69 -9.53
CA PHE A 61 -9.98 1.77 -9.12
C PHE A 61 -9.29 2.98 -9.76
N ILE A 62 -8.74 3.89 -8.94
CA ILE A 62 -8.04 5.09 -9.40
C ILE A 62 -6.57 5.02 -8.98
N GLY A 63 -5.66 5.02 -9.95
CA GLY A 63 -4.23 4.95 -9.72
C GLY A 63 -3.65 3.53 -9.69
N ALA A 64 -3.35 2.97 -10.86
CA ALA A 64 -2.77 1.63 -11.02
C ALA A 64 -1.23 1.62 -11.07
N GLY A 65 -0.59 2.49 -10.30
CA GLY A 65 0.85 2.54 -10.08
C GLY A 65 1.38 1.33 -9.30
N ALA A 66 2.61 1.42 -8.78
CA ALA A 66 3.23 0.32 -8.05
C ALA A 66 2.39 -0.14 -6.84
N GLN A 67 1.97 0.79 -5.99
CA GLN A 67 1.12 0.47 -4.83
C GLN A 67 -0.28 0.05 -5.26
N GLY A 68 -0.86 0.71 -6.27
CA GLY A 68 -2.17 0.34 -6.79
C GLY A 68 -2.24 -1.10 -7.25
N ARG A 69 -1.18 -1.64 -7.86
CA ARG A 69 -1.11 -3.05 -8.26
C ARG A 69 -1.15 -4.01 -7.07
N VAL A 70 -0.46 -3.67 -5.98
CA VAL A 70 -0.48 -4.46 -4.73
C VAL A 70 -1.89 -4.47 -4.14
N LEU A 71 -2.55 -3.32 -4.09
CA LEU A 71 -3.94 -3.22 -3.60
C LEU A 71 -4.91 -3.99 -4.50
N LEU A 72 -4.78 -3.83 -5.81
CA LEU A 72 -5.63 -4.52 -6.78
C LEU A 72 -5.53 -6.04 -6.61
N GLU A 73 -4.31 -6.58 -6.47
CA GLU A 73 -4.10 -8.00 -6.18
C GLU A 73 -4.73 -8.42 -4.85
N SER A 74 -4.64 -7.57 -3.83
CA SER A 74 -5.24 -7.84 -2.52
C SER A 74 -6.77 -7.83 -2.58
N CYS A 75 -7.36 -6.86 -3.26
CA CYS A 75 -8.81 -6.75 -3.43
C CYS A 75 -9.42 -7.92 -4.20
N LEU A 76 -8.70 -8.45 -5.21
CA LEU A 76 -9.15 -9.62 -5.98
C LEU A 76 -9.30 -10.90 -5.13
N ARG A 77 -8.79 -10.91 -3.91
CA ARG A 77 -8.93 -12.02 -2.95
C ARG A 77 -10.12 -11.87 -2.01
N ILE A 78 -10.79 -10.72 -2.06
CA ILE A 78 -11.95 -10.41 -1.21
C ILE A 78 -13.20 -10.82 -1.96
N PRO A 79 -13.98 -11.78 -1.45
CA PRO A 79 -15.26 -12.16 -2.06
C PRO A 79 -16.22 -10.98 -2.09
N GLY A 80 -17.01 -10.86 -3.15
CA GLY A 80 -18.03 -9.81 -3.28
C GLY A 80 -17.51 -8.47 -3.78
N ILE A 81 -16.22 -8.36 -4.15
CA ILE A 81 -15.70 -7.18 -4.86
C ILE A 81 -15.70 -7.44 -6.37
N ARG A 82 -16.30 -6.54 -7.12
CA ARG A 82 -16.29 -6.51 -8.57
C ARG A 82 -15.73 -5.18 -9.06
N PHE A 83 -14.70 -5.25 -9.89
CA PHE A 83 -14.17 -4.06 -10.57
C PHE A 83 -14.90 -3.84 -11.89
N ASP A 84 -15.49 -2.66 -12.04
CA ASP A 84 -16.22 -2.25 -13.27
C ASP A 84 -15.50 -1.08 -13.96
N ALA A 85 -14.71 -0.28 -13.26
CA ALA A 85 -13.98 0.86 -13.82
C ALA A 85 -12.55 0.97 -13.29
N LEU A 86 -11.66 1.47 -14.15
CA LEU A 86 -10.26 1.74 -13.88
C LEU A 86 -9.87 3.12 -14.40
N CYS A 87 -9.20 3.93 -13.58
CA CYS A 87 -8.66 5.23 -14.00
C CYS A 87 -7.17 5.34 -13.69
N ASP A 88 -6.39 5.78 -14.67
CA ASP A 88 -4.98 6.17 -14.51
C ASP A 88 -4.58 7.11 -15.64
N ILE A 89 -3.80 8.13 -15.38
CA ILE A 89 -3.33 9.06 -16.41
C ILE A 89 -2.28 8.44 -17.35
N TRP A 90 -1.71 7.31 -16.97
CA TRP A 90 -0.64 6.65 -17.72
C TRP A 90 -1.11 5.39 -18.42
N GLU A 91 -1.09 5.41 -19.73
CA GLU A 91 -1.52 4.28 -20.59
C GLU A 91 -0.85 2.95 -20.20
N TYR A 92 0.42 2.96 -19.82
CA TYR A 92 1.11 1.76 -19.34
C TYR A 92 0.42 1.11 -18.14
N SER A 93 0.03 1.93 -17.16
CA SER A 93 -0.69 1.47 -15.97
C SER A 93 -2.09 0.98 -16.33
N GLN A 94 -2.81 1.71 -17.19
CA GLN A 94 -4.14 1.32 -17.67
C GLN A 94 -4.10 -0.06 -18.34
N ARG A 95 -3.19 -0.25 -19.29
CA ARG A 95 -3.04 -1.51 -20.03
C ARG A 95 -2.63 -2.67 -19.12
N TYR A 96 -1.75 -2.41 -18.16
CA TYR A 96 -1.33 -3.45 -17.23
C TYR A 96 -2.51 -3.89 -16.35
N ALA A 97 -3.17 -2.95 -15.69
CA ALA A 97 -4.21 -3.25 -14.73
C ALA A 97 -5.47 -3.83 -15.40
N SER A 98 -5.90 -3.30 -16.55
CA SER A 98 -7.06 -3.84 -17.27
C SER A 98 -6.84 -5.27 -17.76
N ARG A 99 -5.64 -5.61 -18.26
CA ARG A 99 -5.29 -6.98 -18.63
C ARG A 99 -5.24 -7.91 -17.41
N TYR A 100 -4.70 -7.41 -16.32
CA TYR A 100 -4.61 -8.16 -15.07
C TYR A 100 -6.01 -8.47 -14.54
N LEU A 101 -6.88 -7.47 -14.46
CA LEU A 101 -8.28 -7.63 -14.07
C LEU A 101 -9.03 -8.60 -14.98
N LYS A 102 -8.86 -8.48 -16.30
CA LYS A 102 -9.48 -9.38 -17.28
C LYS A 102 -9.09 -10.84 -17.08
N LYS A 103 -7.82 -11.13 -16.70
CA LYS A 103 -7.36 -12.48 -16.37
C LYS A 103 -8.17 -13.11 -15.23
N TYR A 104 -8.67 -12.29 -14.31
CA TYR A 104 -9.48 -12.72 -13.17
C TYR A 104 -10.99 -12.49 -13.36
N GLY A 105 -11.43 -12.30 -14.60
CA GLY A 105 -12.85 -12.23 -14.96
C GLY A 105 -13.51 -10.87 -14.80
N HIS A 106 -12.73 -9.83 -14.47
CA HIS A 106 -13.22 -8.45 -14.41
C HIS A 106 -12.95 -7.75 -15.75
N VAL A 107 -14.02 -7.35 -16.43
CA VAL A 107 -13.95 -6.51 -17.63
C VAL A 107 -14.29 -5.10 -17.23
N VAL A 108 -13.30 -4.20 -17.30
CA VAL A 108 -13.43 -2.83 -16.78
C VAL A 108 -13.45 -1.81 -17.90
N ASN A 109 -14.24 -0.74 -17.74
CA ASN A 109 -14.11 0.48 -18.50
C ASN A 109 -12.87 1.23 -18.04
N VAL A 110 -12.08 1.77 -18.99
CA VAL A 110 -10.81 2.41 -18.70
C VAL A 110 -10.88 3.91 -18.98
N TYR A 111 -10.52 4.70 -17.98
CA TYR A 111 -10.57 6.16 -18.03
C TYR A 111 -9.17 6.75 -17.79
N GLU A 112 -8.94 7.91 -18.37
CA GLU A 112 -7.77 8.73 -18.11
C GLU A 112 -8.02 9.71 -16.97
N ASP A 113 -9.22 10.30 -16.95
CA ASP A 113 -9.66 11.30 -16.00
C ASP A 113 -10.74 10.72 -15.08
N TYR A 114 -10.59 10.90 -13.77
CA TYR A 114 -11.57 10.39 -12.81
C TYR A 114 -12.91 11.14 -12.88
N HIS A 115 -12.93 12.38 -13.37
CA HIS A 115 -14.18 13.09 -13.63
C HIS A 115 -15.02 12.40 -14.71
N ASP A 116 -14.36 11.93 -15.79
CA ASP A 116 -15.04 11.15 -16.83
C ASP A 116 -15.55 9.82 -16.29
N LEU A 117 -14.80 9.17 -15.39
CA LEU A 117 -15.24 7.96 -14.72
C LEU A 117 -16.51 8.24 -13.91
N LEU A 118 -16.51 9.26 -13.05
CA LEU A 118 -17.66 9.61 -12.21
C LEU A 118 -18.87 10.08 -13.02
N ALA A 119 -18.62 10.71 -14.19
CA ALA A 119 -19.71 11.13 -15.09
C ALA A 119 -20.38 9.97 -15.79
N LYS A 120 -19.67 8.89 -16.12
CA LYS A 120 -20.16 7.77 -16.93
C LYS A 120 -20.61 6.55 -16.13
N GLU A 121 -19.92 6.25 -15.03
CA GLU A 121 -20.22 5.09 -14.18
C GLU A 121 -21.22 5.46 -13.10
N LYS A 122 -22.46 4.95 -13.21
CA LYS A 122 -23.56 5.32 -12.28
C LYS A 122 -23.88 4.25 -11.24
N ASP A 123 -23.44 3.02 -11.46
CA ASP A 123 -23.78 1.86 -10.62
C ASP A 123 -22.61 1.45 -9.70
N LEU A 124 -21.72 2.39 -9.36
CA LEU A 124 -20.62 2.14 -8.45
C LEU A 124 -21.05 2.32 -6.98
N ASP A 125 -20.54 1.44 -6.12
CA ASP A 125 -20.73 1.50 -4.66
C ASP A 125 -19.53 2.15 -3.96
N ALA A 126 -18.32 1.87 -4.46
CA ALA A 126 -17.09 2.31 -3.82
C ALA A 126 -15.95 2.55 -4.81
N VAL A 127 -14.92 3.21 -4.32
CA VAL A 127 -13.69 3.44 -5.08
C VAL A 127 -12.46 3.17 -4.21
N VAL A 128 -11.43 2.58 -4.83
CA VAL A 128 -10.08 2.44 -4.27
C VAL A 128 -9.17 3.45 -4.94
N ILE A 129 -8.55 4.33 -4.17
CA ILE A 129 -7.64 5.39 -4.65
C ILE A 129 -6.21 5.06 -4.20
N ALA A 130 -5.28 4.98 -5.16
CA ALA A 130 -3.86 4.70 -4.93
C ALA A 130 -2.95 5.57 -5.83
N THR A 131 -3.33 6.81 -5.98
CA THR A 131 -2.58 7.86 -6.67
C THR A 131 -1.50 8.47 -5.78
N PRO A 132 -0.73 9.48 -6.23
CA PRO A 132 0.14 10.26 -5.37
C PRO A 132 -0.63 11.09 -4.33
N ASP A 133 -0.05 11.26 -3.14
CA ASP A 133 -0.67 11.88 -1.95
C ASP A 133 -1.31 13.25 -2.24
N TRP A 134 -0.69 14.06 -3.08
CA TRP A 134 -1.10 15.45 -3.33
C TRP A 134 -2.43 15.59 -4.07
N VAL A 135 -2.91 14.52 -4.73
CA VAL A 135 -4.21 14.47 -5.43
C VAL A 135 -5.26 13.64 -4.70
N HIS A 136 -4.93 13.02 -3.59
CA HIS A 136 -5.86 12.17 -2.83
C HIS A 136 -7.13 12.92 -2.41
N ALA A 137 -6.97 14.13 -1.88
CA ALA A 137 -8.09 14.87 -1.33
C ALA A 137 -9.11 15.27 -2.40
N GLU A 138 -8.66 15.78 -3.55
CA GLU A 138 -9.52 16.15 -4.66
C GLU A 138 -10.30 14.94 -5.18
N GLN A 139 -9.61 13.82 -5.37
CA GLN A 139 -10.23 12.60 -5.87
C GLN A 139 -11.19 11.97 -4.86
N ALA A 140 -10.79 11.88 -3.58
CA ALA A 140 -11.63 11.31 -2.54
C ALA A 140 -12.88 12.15 -2.29
N ASN A 141 -12.74 13.48 -2.25
CA ASN A 141 -13.87 14.39 -2.06
C ASN A 141 -14.87 14.26 -3.22
N ALA A 142 -14.39 14.32 -4.48
CA ALA A 142 -15.26 14.16 -5.64
C ALA A 142 -15.97 12.82 -5.67
N CYS A 143 -15.30 11.73 -5.30
CA CYS A 143 -15.93 10.41 -5.22
C CYS A 143 -16.99 10.34 -4.12
N MET A 144 -16.74 10.89 -2.92
CA MET A 144 -17.73 10.91 -1.85
C MET A 144 -18.94 11.81 -2.20
N GLU A 145 -18.71 12.94 -2.85
CA GLU A 145 -19.77 13.84 -3.34
C GLU A 145 -20.59 13.19 -4.46
N ALA A 146 -19.99 12.31 -5.27
CA ALA A 146 -20.69 11.47 -6.23
C ALA A 146 -21.44 10.28 -5.60
N GLY A 147 -21.39 10.12 -4.27
CA GLY A 147 -22.13 9.09 -3.55
C GLY A 147 -21.39 7.79 -3.32
N LEU A 148 -20.07 7.73 -3.54
CA LEU A 148 -19.24 6.53 -3.39
C LEU A 148 -18.60 6.44 -2.00
N HIS A 149 -18.45 5.22 -1.48
CA HIS A 149 -17.55 4.95 -0.37
C HIS A 149 -16.12 4.93 -0.87
N VAL A 150 -15.17 5.41 -0.06
CA VAL A 150 -13.77 5.60 -0.48
C VAL A 150 -12.80 4.84 0.42
N TYR A 151 -11.99 3.98 -0.18
CA TYR A 151 -10.70 3.59 0.37
C TYR A 151 -9.61 4.41 -0.32
N CYS A 152 -8.82 5.16 0.44
CA CYS A 152 -7.72 5.96 -0.09
C CYS A 152 -6.41 5.53 0.56
N GLU A 153 -5.37 5.29 -0.25
CA GLU A 153 -4.03 5.01 0.28
C GLU A 153 -3.53 6.14 1.18
N LYS A 154 -2.61 5.80 2.06
CA LYS A 154 -1.89 6.79 2.86
C LYS A 154 -0.91 7.55 1.95
N GLU A 155 -0.62 8.80 2.19
CA GLU A 155 -1.14 9.72 3.21
C GLU A 155 -2.44 10.34 2.72
N MET A 156 -3.24 10.84 3.64
CA MET A 156 -4.48 11.55 3.27
C MET A 156 -4.21 12.66 2.25
N SER A 157 -3.14 13.42 2.46
CA SER A 157 -2.65 14.43 1.53
C SER A 157 -1.27 14.94 1.98
N ASN A 158 -0.57 15.65 1.12
CA ASN A 158 0.61 16.44 1.46
C ASN A 158 0.27 17.82 2.09
N SER A 159 -1.00 18.09 2.38
CA SER A 159 -1.50 19.33 2.97
C SER A 159 -2.52 19.04 4.07
N LEU A 160 -2.34 19.68 5.23
CA LEU A 160 -3.25 19.53 6.37
C LEU A 160 -4.67 20.01 6.05
N SER A 161 -4.80 21.13 5.33
CA SER A 161 -6.12 21.64 4.93
C SER A 161 -6.86 20.69 4.00
N LYS A 162 -6.17 20.10 3.03
CA LYS A 162 -6.71 19.08 2.13
C LYS A 162 -7.09 17.81 2.88
N ALA A 163 -6.25 17.33 3.80
CA ALA A 163 -6.59 16.17 4.64
C ALA A 163 -7.84 16.44 5.49
N ARG A 164 -7.98 17.65 6.04
CA ARG A 164 -9.17 18.07 6.79
C ARG A 164 -10.42 18.09 5.91
N SER A 165 -10.32 18.58 4.67
CA SER A 165 -11.46 18.58 3.74
C SER A 165 -12.00 17.17 3.46
N MET A 166 -11.13 16.14 3.42
CA MET A 166 -11.59 14.76 3.25
C MET A 166 -12.47 14.31 4.43
N VAL A 167 -12.10 14.66 5.66
CA VAL A 167 -12.91 14.36 6.85
C VAL A 167 -14.25 15.09 6.82
N GLU A 168 -14.23 16.37 6.46
CA GLU A 168 -15.42 17.21 6.36
C GLU A 168 -16.38 16.69 5.28
N THR A 169 -15.84 16.31 4.11
CA THR A 169 -16.65 15.74 3.02
C THR A 169 -17.26 14.40 3.42
N SER A 170 -16.49 13.52 4.06
CA SER A 170 -17.02 12.24 4.57
C SER A 170 -18.20 12.47 5.54
N ARG A 171 -18.08 13.42 6.47
CA ARG A 171 -19.15 13.77 7.41
C ARG A 171 -20.37 14.38 6.72
N LYS A 172 -20.13 15.29 5.77
CA LYS A 172 -21.19 15.97 5.00
C LYS A 172 -21.99 15.00 4.13
N THR A 173 -21.31 14.07 3.47
CA THR A 173 -21.94 13.10 2.54
C THR A 173 -22.46 11.84 3.23
N GLY A 174 -22.03 11.56 4.46
CA GLY A 174 -22.30 10.31 5.15
C GLY A 174 -21.59 9.09 4.53
N LYS A 175 -20.64 9.31 3.62
CA LYS A 175 -19.89 8.23 2.98
C LYS A 175 -18.69 7.82 3.82
N LEU A 176 -18.42 6.53 3.81
CA LEU A 176 -17.25 5.98 4.51
C LEU A 176 -15.97 6.40 3.80
N LEU A 177 -15.01 6.87 4.58
CA LEU A 177 -13.64 7.13 4.15
C LEU A 177 -12.68 6.31 5.00
N GLN A 178 -11.99 5.37 4.39
CA GLN A 178 -10.92 4.61 5.03
C GLN A 178 -9.57 4.99 4.45
N ILE A 179 -8.63 5.33 5.32
CA ILE A 179 -7.25 5.61 4.93
C ILE A 179 -6.39 4.35 5.10
N GLY A 180 -5.58 4.06 4.09
CA GLY A 180 -4.79 2.83 3.94
C GLY A 180 -3.60 2.68 4.88
N HIS A 181 -3.79 2.88 6.20
CA HIS A 181 -2.80 2.54 7.21
C HIS A 181 -2.76 1.02 7.42
N GLN A 182 -2.19 0.28 6.47
CA GLN A 182 -2.27 -1.18 6.38
C GLN A 182 -1.78 -1.93 7.63
N ARG A 183 -0.93 -1.32 8.47
CA ARG A 183 -0.45 -1.96 9.70
C ARG A 183 -1.55 -2.13 10.73
N ARG A 184 -2.55 -1.24 10.73
CA ARG A 184 -3.73 -1.33 11.62
C ARG A 184 -4.66 -2.49 11.29
N SER A 185 -4.52 -3.09 10.10
CA SER A 185 -5.26 -4.29 9.70
C SER A 185 -4.39 -5.56 9.69
N ASN A 186 -3.12 -5.46 10.07
CA ASN A 186 -2.23 -6.61 10.08
C ASN A 186 -2.43 -7.44 11.37
N PRO A 187 -2.78 -8.74 11.28
CA PRO A 187 -3.08 -9.58 12.45
C PRO A 187 -1.96 -9.63 13.50
N ARG A 188 -0.70 -9.52 13.07
CA ARG A 188 0.45 -9.52 14.00
C ARG A 188 0.49 -8.24 14.84
N TYR A 189 0.21 -7.09 14.22
CA TYR A 189 0.16 -5.82 14.94
C TYR A 189 -1.09 -5.75 15.84
N LEU A 190 -2.26 -6.19 15.35
CA LEU A 190 -3.47 -6.30 16.14
C LEU A 190 -3.23 -7.15 17.38
N HIS A 191 -2.70 -8.37 17.22
CA HIS A 191 -2.40 -9.23 18.36
C HIS A 191 -1.36 -8.61 19.30
N GLY A 192 -0.27 -8.07 18.75
CA GLY A 192 0.82 -7.47 19.56
C GLY A 192 0.36 -6.26 20.35
N ILE A 193 -0.37 -5.35 19.72
CA ILE A 193 -0.76 -4.08 20.35
C ILE A 193 -2.03 -4.25 21.17
N ASP A 194 -3.10 -4.75 20.59
CA ASP A 194 -4.40 -4.79 21.26
C ASP A 194 -4.42 -5.87 22.36
N VAL A 195 -3.92 -7.07 22.05
CA VAL A 195 -3.96 -8.19 23.01
C VAL A 195 -2.79 -8.12 23.99
N LEU A 196 -1.54 -8.14 23.51
CA LEU A 196 -0.40 -8.27 24.40
C LEU A 196 -0.10 -6.98 25.17
N LEU A 197 -0.13 -5.82 24.53
CA LEU A 197 0.20 -4.55 25.20
C LEU A 197 -0.99 -3.96 25.94
N HIS A 198 -2.17 -3.85 25.32
CA HIS A 198 -3.31 -3.16 25.91
C HIS A 198 -4.13 -4.05 26.86
N GLU A 199 -4.51 -5.25 26.42
CA GLU A 199 -5.33 -6.16 27.23
C GLU A 199 -4.50 -6.85 28.32
N LYS A 200 -3.44 -7.56 27.93
CA LYS A 200 -2.63 -8.36 28.87
C LYS A 200 -1.57 -7.56 29.60
N ARG A 201 -1.22 -6.36 29.13
CA ARG A 201 -0.24 -5.45 29.74
C ARG A 201 1.10 -6.12 30.08
N ILE A 202 1.57 -7.02 29.19
CA ILE A 202 2.77 -7.84 29.46
C ILE A 202 4.05 -7.03 29.69
N LEU A 203 4.10 -5.77 29.19
CA LEU A 203 5.22 -4.85 29.41
C LEU A 203 4.94 -3.83 30.53
N GLY A 204 3.80 -3.92 31.23
CA GLY A 204 3.41 -2.94 32.21
C GLY A 204 3.19 -1.54 31.62
N ARG A 205 3.69 -0.51 32.30
CA ARG A 205 3.62 0.87 31.83
C ARG A 205 4.65 1.10 30.73
N LEU A 206 4.18 1.50 29.55
CA LEU A 206 5.05 1.86 28.44
C LEU A 206 5.73 3.20 28.69
N GLY A 207 7.05 3.22 28.74
CA GLY A 207 7.84 4.42 28.96
C GLY A 207 8.49 4.96 27.69
N GLN A 208 8.77 4.08 26.72
CA GLN A 208 9.48 4.43 25.49
C GLN A 208 9.12 3.49 24.37
N ALA A 209 9.12 4.00 23.13
CA ALA A 209 9.09 3.20 21.92
C ALA A 209 10.14 3.72 20.92
N TYR A 210 10.72 2.80 20.17
CA TYR A 210 11.71 3.10 19.15
C TYR A 210 11.33 2.41 17.84
N ALA A 211 11.48 3.13 16.74
CA ALA A 211 11.28 2.58 15.40
C ALA A 211 12.27 3.20 14.41
N GLN A 212 12.61 2.42 13.39
CA GLN A 212 13.51 2.86 12.34
C GLN A 212 13.07 2.33 10.98
N TRP A 213 13.45 3.03 9.95
CA TRP A 213 13.30 2.58 8.57
C TRP A 213 14.57 2.89 7.79
N ASN A 214 15.51 1.97 7.86
CA ASN A 214 16.78 2.09 7.15
C ASN A 214 16.59 1.69 5.69
N ARG A 215 16.91 2.58 4.77
CA ARG A 215 16.89 2.31 3.33
C ARG A 215 18.27 2.52 2.72
N ALA A 216 18.62 1.63 1.79
CA ALA A 216 19.72 1.88 0.88
C ALA A 216 19.33 2.98 -0.13
N LYS A 217 20.35 3.57 -0.76
CA LYS A 217 20.16 4.46 -1.92
C LYS A 217 19.31 3.76 -2.98
N SER A 218 18.35 4.47 -3.54
CA SER A 218 17.60 4.01 -4.71
C SER A 218 17.80 4.96 -5.88
N ASP A 219 17.90 4.38 -7.06
CA ASP A 219 17.90 5.15 -8.29
C ASP A 219 16.48 5.64 -8.64
N ALA A 220 16.42 6.61 -9.53
CA ALA A 220 15.16 7.11 -10.06
C ALA A 220 14.41 5.99 -10.81
N TYR A 221 13.10 5.90 -10.57
CA TYR A 221 12.24 5.04 -11.36
C TYR A 221 12.21 5.51 -12.83
N GLY A 222 12.64 4.61 -13.72
CA GLY A 222 12.50 4.79 -15.15
C GLY A 222 11.10 4.42 -15.66
N TRP A 223 10.96 4.43 -16.99
CA TRP A 223 9.74 4.01 -17.70
C TRP A 223 10.07 3.43 -19.07
N PRO A 224 9.21 2.56 -19.64
CA PRO A 224 9.36 2.11 -21.01
C PRO A 224 9.13 3.28 -21.96
N LYS A 225 10.11 3.60 -22.81
CA LYS A 225 10.11 4.79 -23.66
C LYS A 225 8.86 4.93 -24.55
N LYS A 226 8.33 3.82 -25.04
CA LYS A 226 7.10 3.81 -25.86
C LYS A 226 5.84 4.28 -25.12
N TYR A 227 5.88 4.36 -23.78
CA TYR A 227 4.79 4.84 -22.94
C TYR A 227 5.14 6.18 -22.26
N THR A 228 6.05 6.95 -22.84
CA THR A 228 6.32 8.32 -22.38
C THR A 228 5.04 9.15 -22.54
N ILE A 229 4.58 9.76 -21.47
CA ILE A 229 3.43 10.67 -21.51
C ILE A 229 3.86 11.95 -22.24
N PRO A 230 3.08 12.45 -23.23
CA PRO A 230 3.37 13.73 -23.88
C PRO A 230 3.45 14.87 -22.88
N GLN A 231 4.31 15.85 -23.14
CA GLN A 231 4.57 16.96 -22.23
C GLN A 231 3.29 17.74 -21.88
N GLN A 232 2.48 18.08 -22.86
CA GLN A 232 1.20 18.76 -22.67
C GLN A 232 0.26 18.00 -21.72
N LYS A 233 0.24 16.67 -21.80
CA LYS A 233 -0.56 15.85 -20.91
C LYS A 233 0.02 15.81 -19.50
N LEU A 234 1.34 15.75 -19.32
CA LEU A 234 1.98 15.85 -18.02
C LEU A 234 1.61 17.17 -17.33
N GLU A 235 1.68 18.28 -18.06
CA GLU A 235 1.32 19.61 -17.57
C GLU A 235 -0.14 19.72 -17.18
N LYS A 236 -1.06 19.16 -17.98
CA LYS A 236 -2.50 19.05 -17.64
C LYS A 236 -2.70 18.43 -16.25
N TYR A 237 -1.92 17.40 -15.92
CA TYR A 237 -1.99 16.71 -14.62
C TYR A 237 -0.97 17.22 -13.59
N GLY A 238 -0.38 18.38 -13.82
CA GLY A 238 0.44 19.12 -12.85
C GLY A 238 1.89 18.67 -12.74
N TYR A 239 2.40 17.84 -13.66
CA TYR A 239 3.80 17.38 -13.69
C TYR A 239 4.62 18.08 -14.76
N ALA A 240 5.82 18.52 -14.41
CA ALA A 240 6.72 19.16 -15.38
C ALA A 240 7.50 18.13 -16.24
N SER A 241 7.57 16.87 -15.85
CA SER A 241 8.29 15.85 -16.60
C SER A 241 7.90 14.42 -16.20
N MET A 242 8.23 13.45 -17.04
CA MET A 242 8.12 12.02 -16.69
C MET A 242 8.94 11.64 -15.46
N THR A 243 10.07 12.27 -15.24
CA THR A 243 10.90 12.03 -14.05
C THR A 243 10.16 12.47 -12.78
N GLN A 244 9.51 13.64 -12.79
CA GLN A 244 8.67 14.08 -11.68
C GLN A 244 7.46 13.16 -11.50
N PHE A 245 6.77 12.81 -12.56
CA PHE A 245 5.63 11.88 -12.49
C PHE A 245 6.02 10.54 -11.87
N ARG A 246 7.15 9.96 -12.29
CA ARG A 246 7.59 8.64 -11.80
C ARG A 246 8.19 8.68 -10.41
N ASN A 247 8.77 9.82 -10.02
CA ASN A 247 9.50 9.99 -8.77
C ASN A 247 8.93 11.12 -7.90
N TRP A 248 7.64 11.34 -7.95
CA TRP A 248 6.94 12.44 -7.30
C TRP A 248 7.27 12.61 -5.82
N ARG A 249 7.56 11.51 -5.12
CA ARG A 249 7.94 11.53 -3.69
C ARG A 249 9.21 12.31 -3.39
N TRP A 250 10.06 12.54 -4.39
CA TRP A 250 11.30 13.28 -4.23
C TRP A 250 11.12 14.79 -4.34
N TYR A 251 9.96 15.23 -4.78
CA TYR A 251 9.69 16.63 -5.04
C TYR A 251 8.77 17.20 -3.97
N LYS A 252 9.21 18.26 -3.31
CA LYS A 252 8.48 18.93 -2.23
C LYS A 252 7.06 19.35 -2.62
N LYS A 253 6.84 19.67 -3.89
CA LYS A 253 5.51 20.00 -4.43
C LYS A 253 4.50 18.88 -4.29
N TYR A 254 4.94 17.61 -4.39
CA TYR A 254 4.05 16.45 -4.50
C TYR A 254 4.06 15.55 -3.27
N GLY A 255 5.16 15.48 -2.54
CA GLY A 255 5.32 14.61 -1.38
C GLY A 255 5.76 15.36 -0.14
N GLY A 256 5.52 14.79 1.03
CA GLY A 256 5.96 15.32 2.32
C GLY A 256 7.35 14.86 2.77
N GLY A 257 8.15 14.30 1.84
CA GLY A 257 9.46 13.75 2.15
C GLY A 257 9.43 12.41 2.88
N PRO A 258 10.60 11.90 3.31
CA PRO A 258 10.72 10.58 3.95
C PRO A 258 9.90 10.42 5.22
N ILE A 259 9.72 11.48 6.00
CA ILE A 259 8.93 11.44 7.23
C ILE A 259 7.44 11.17 6.95
N VAL A 260 6.92 11.73 5.86
CA VAL A 260 5.53 11.51 5.45
C VAL A 260 5.40 10.17 4.72
N ASP A 261 6.26 9.88 3.74
CA ASP A 261 6.14 8.65 2.95
C ASP A 261 6.37 7.36 3.77
N LEU A 262 7.35 7.36 4.68
CA LEU A 262 7.78 6.19 5.43
C LEU A 262 7.56 6.32 6.93
N GLY A 263 7.95 7.45 7.51
CA GLY A 263 7.88 7.71 8.95
C GLY A 263 6.45 7.72 9.50
N SER A 264 5.49 8.07 8.66
CA SER A 264 4.07 8.00 8.99
C SER A 264 3.61 6.64 9.50
N HIS A 265 4.16 5.56 8.97
CA HIS A 265 3.87 4.21 9.48
C HIS A 265 4.30 4.02 10.93
N GLN A 266 5.46 4.56 11.32
CA GLN A 266 5.96 4.48 12.69
C GLN A 266 5.21 5.43 13.61
N ILE A 267 4.94 6.65 13.14
CA ILE A 267 4.16 7.64 13.89
C ILE A 267 2.75 7.12 14.18
N ASP A 268 2.10 6.52 13.20
CA ASP A 268 0.80 5.88 13.37
C ASP A 268 0.83 4.74 14.39
N LEU A 269 1.88 3.90 14.36
CA LEU A 269 2.06 2.85 15.36
C LEU A 269 2.28 3.41 16.75
N PHE A 270 3.07 4.48 16.91
CA PHE A 270 3.27 5.12 18.21
C PHE A 270 1.96 5.67 18.78
N SER A 271 1.18 6.37 17.97
CA SER A 271 -0.15 6.85 18.38
C SER A 271 -1.06 5.70 18.79
N TRP A 272 -1.00 4.57 18.12
CA TRP A 272 -1.79 3.38 18.47
C TRP A 272 -1.29 2.71 19.77
N VAL A 273 0.02 2.51 19.89
CA VAL A 273 0.63 1.86 21.06
C VAL A 273 0.40 2.67 22.33
N PHE A 274 0.56 3.99 22.29
CA PHE A 274 0.40 4.86 23.46
C PHE A 274 -1.04 5.34 23.66
N GLY A 275 -1.92 5.24 22.65
CA GLY A 275 -3.30 5.75 22.70
C GLY A 275 -3.40 7.28 22.71
N VAL A 276 -2.29 8.00 22.51
CA VAL A 276 -2.20 9.47 22.55
C VAL A 276 -1.26 9.99 21.47
N ASN A 277 -1.44 11.25 21.12
CA ASN A 277 -0.50 11.96 20.25
C ASN A 277 0.59 12.67 21.08
N PRO A 278 1.78 12.92 20.53
CA PRO A 278 2.85 13.61 21.25
C PRO A 278 2.48 15.08 21.51
N ASN A 279 2.85 15.60 22.69
CA ASN A 279 2.74 17.02 23.01
C ASN A 279 3.87 17.85 22.42
N THR A 280 5.03 17.23 22.21
CA THR A 280 6.22 17.91 21.69
C THR A 280 6.90 16.99 20.68
N VAL A 281 7.40 17.59 19.60
CA VAL A 281 8.15 16.89 18.54
C VAL A 281 9.45 17.64 18.32
N PHE A 282 10.54 16.90 18.27
CA PHE A 282 11.84 17.38 17.80
C PHE A 282 12.23 16.61 16.55
N ALA A 283 12.73 17.29 15.53
CA ALA A 283 13.19 16.67 14.30
C ALA A 283 14.56 17.22 13.89
N SER A 284 15.41 16.33 13.39
CA SER A 284 16.68 16.68 12.79
C SER A 284 16.84 15.87 11.51
N GLY A 285 17.40 16.48 10.49
CA GLY A 285 17.59 15.82 9.20
C GLY A 285 18.47 16.64 8.28
N GLY A 286 18.85 16.01 7.14
CA GLY A 286 19.68 16.63 6.12
C GLY A 286 19.53 15.92 4.78
N SER A 287 20.09 16.53 3.75
CA SER A 287 20.10 16.01 2.36
C SER A 287 21.51 15.68 1.88
N ASP A 288 22.41 15.26 2.79
CA ASP A 288 23.83 15.02 2.48
C ASP A 288 24.05 14.08 1.32
N PHE A 289 23.15 13.11 1.17
CA PHE A 289 23.24 12.07 0.16
C PHE A 289 22.50 12.40 -1.15
N TYR A 290 21.40 13.12 -1.07
CA TYR A 290 20.55 13.49 -2.20
C TYR A 290 20.71 14.98 -2.57
N ARG A 291 21.94 15.47 -2.51
CA ARG A 291 22.27 16.84 -2.96
C ARG A 291 21.81 17.02 -4.41
N ASN A 292 21.20 18.17 -4.72
CA ASN A 292 20.67 18.54 -6.05
C ASN A 292 19.37 17.78 -6.46
N ARG A 293 18.59 17.31 -5.50
CA ARG A 293 17.22 16.86 -5.73
C ARG A 293 16.30 17.74 -4.87
N ASP A 294 15.43 18.49 -5.51
CA ASP A 294 14.49 19.41 -4.84
C ASP A 294 13.44 18.70 -4.00
#